data_510f5c69e7d9a661e50b4427d6110b6f
#
_entry.id   510f5c69e7d9a661e50b4427d6110b6f
#
_cell.length_a   1.000
_cell.length_b   1.000
_cell.length_c   1.000
_cell.angle_alpha   90.00
_cell.angle_beta   90.00
_cell.angle_gamma   90.00
#
_symmetry.space_group_name_H-M   'P 1'
#
loop_
_entity.id
_entity.type
_entity.pdbx_description
1 polymer ?
#
loop_
_entity_poly.entity_id
_entity_poly.type
_entity_poly.pdbx_seq_one_letter_code
_entity_poly.pdbx_strand_id
1 'polypeptide(L)'
;MFFKRIIYFALIMALVNVGCKSTKSPIVVPVNIIVEPVAISENLIRPPYLKQGDTVAIVSPAGNLNNKVAEIEQAIKLLNSWNLNVVLGENIFNQNNEFAGTDEERAADFQKALDNPNIKAIWCARGGYGTVRILDKLDYTKFTEHPKWVIGYSDITAIHNQIHNLGYESIHAIMGISLDIYCEFPMENAAPLKDAVFGKQLAYTIEGSVENRPGIANGQLVGGNLTLLHTMLGSKTSIDTSGKILFIEEVGEQAYHIDRMLQSLKRAGYFENCKGIVIGSISKMRGDILEDWGKPIEQLILDVVKEYDFPVLFNFPAGHEEDNRALILGRTVELTVGNNESTLVFKN
;
A
#
# COMPACT_ATOMS: atom_id res chain seq x y z
N MET A 1 59.47 -53.90 -26.63
CA MET A 1 59.48 -54.93 -27.69
C MET A 1 58.08 -55.10 -28.21
N PHE A 2 57.88 -55.01 -29.55
CA PHE A 2 56.65 -55.19 -30.36
C PHE A 2 55.60 -54.10 -30.36
N PHE A 3 55.67 -53.33 -31.35
CA PHE A 3 55.20 -53.24 -32.75
C PHE A 3 53.69 -52.77 -32.86
N LYS A 4 53.63 -51.63 -33.50
CA LYS A 4 52.51 -50.93 -34.17
C LYS A 4 51.64 -51.86 -35.06
N ARG A 5 50.36 -51.50 -35.16
CA ARG A 5 49.66 -51.48 -36.47
C ARG A 5 48.61 -50.36 -36.48
N ILE A 6 48.84 -49.43 -37.40
CA ILE A 6 47.92 -48.38 -37.84
C ILE A 6 47.01 -49.04 -38.90
N ILE A 7 45.68 -48.82 -38.73
CA ILE A 7 44.73 -49.14 -39.81
C ILE A 7 44.03 -47.82 -40.13
N TYR A 8 44.25 -47.32 -41.34
CA TYR A 8 43.54 -46.23 -41.98
C TYR A 8 42.18 -46.75 -42.45
N PHE A 9 41.09 -46.09 -42.04
CA PHE A 9 39.77 -46.18 -42.67
C PHE A 9 39.50 -44.88 -43.40
N ALA A 10 39.47 -44.93 -44.73
CA ALA A 10 39.04 -43.89 -45.62
C ALA A 10 37.50 -43.84 -45.59
N LEU A 11 36.91 -42.74 -45.11
CA LEU A 11 35.47 -42.54 -45.16
C LEU A 11 35.17 -41.70 -46.39
N ILE A 12 34.43 -42.24 -47.31
CA ILE A 12 33.91 -41.59 -48.52
C ILE A 12 32.77 -40.71 -48.07
N MET A 13 32.89 -39.34 -48.20
CA MET A 13 31.82 -38.38 -48.02
C MET A 13 30.92 -38.36 -49.27
N ALA A 14 29.74 -38.90 -49.16
CA ALA A 14 28.67 -38.67 -50.13
C ALA A 14 28.00 -37.33 -49.79
N LEU A 15 28.18 -36.31 -50.63
CA LEU A 15 27.46 -35.02 -50.56
C LEU A 15 26.00 -35.24 -50.97
N VAL A 16 25.08 -35.25 -50.02
CA VAL A 16 23.65 -35.13 -50.26
C VAL A 16 23.30 -33.64 -50.19
N ASN A 17 23.02 -33.06 -51.35
CA ASN A 17 22.45 -31.70 -51.45
C ASN A 17 21.00 -31.75 -50.97
N VAL A 18 20.73 -31.37 -49.71
CA VAL A 18 19.38 -31.09 -49.21
C VAL A 18 19.10 -29.60 -49.44
N GLY A 19 18.34 -29.31 -50.47
CA GLY A 19 17.83 -27.96 -50.74
C GLY A 19 16.95 -27.47 -49.59
N CYS A 20 17.47 -26.52 -48.83
CA CYS A 20 16.72 -25.83 -47.75
C CYS A 20 15.67 -24.91 -48.40
N LYS A 21 14.38 -25.30 -48.41
CA LYS A 21 13.29 -24.38 -48.71
C LYS A 21 13.17 -23.42 -47.53
N SER A 22 13.59 -22.18 -47.73
CA SER A 22 13.35 -21.07 -46.81
C SER A 22 11.83 -20.83 -46.68
N THR A 23 11.24 -21.34 -45.60
CA THR A 23 9.93 -20.90 -45.16
C THR A 23 10.10 -19.55 -44.46
N LYS A 24 9.65 -18.47 -45.12
CA LYS A 24 9.57 -17.16 -44.50
C LYS A 24 8.65 -17.29 -43.28
N SER A 25 9.21 -17.17 -42.08
CA SER A 25 8.43 -16.99 -40.85
C SER A 25 7.53 -15.76 -40.98
N PRO A 26 6.28 -15.82 -40.53
CA PRO A 26 5.42 -14.65 -40.56
C PRO A 26 6.06 -13.55 -39.70
N ILE A 27 6.13 -12.33 -40.26
CA ILE A 27 6.56 -11.15 -39.53
C ILE A 27 5.48 -10.89 -38.50
N VAL A 28 5.79 -11.20 -37.23
CA VAL A 28 4.97 -10.77 -36.09
C VAL A 28 5.22 -9.28 -35.93
N VAL A 29 4.31 -8.45 -36.42
CA VAL A 29 4.31 -7.02 -36.13
C VAL A 29 3.92 -6.90 -34.66
N PRO A 30 4.77 -6.31 -33.79
CA PRO A 30 4.36 -6.07 -32.41
C PRO A 30 3.18 -5.09 -32.44
N VAL A 31 2.01 -5.55 -32.03
CA VAL A 31 0.88 -4.66 -31.75
C VAL A 31 1.24 -3.95 -30.44
N ASN A 32 1.73 -2.72 -30.56
CA ASN A 32 1.82 -1.80 -29.44
C ASN A 32 0.38 -1.49 -29.04
N ILE A 33 -0.16 -2.21 -28.08
CA ILE A 33 -1.37 -1.81 -27.38
C ILE A 33 -0.94 -0.64 -26.50
N ILE A 34 -1.11 0.57 -27.02
CA ILE A 34 -1.08 1.78 -26.19
C ILE A 34 -2.38 1.68 -25.36
N VAL A 35 -2.26 1.17 -24.15
CA VAL A 35 -3.31 1.33 -23.14
C VAL A 35 -3.26 2.81 -22.77
N GLU A 36 -4.15 3.62 -23.32
CA GLU A 36 -4.30 4.99 -22.86
C GLU A 36 -4.62 4.92 -21.35
N PRO A 37 -3.91 5.68 -20.51
CA PRO A 37 -4.23 5.73 -19.09
C PRO A 37 -5.67 6.26 -18.99
N VAL A 38 -6.54 5.48 -18.37
CA VAL A 38 -7.88 5.94 -18.01
C VAL A 38 -7.68 7.17 -17.12
N ALA A 39 -8.10 8.34 -17.59
CA ALA A 39 -8.05 9.55 -16.79
C ALA A 39 -8.90 9.32 -15.53
N ILE A 40 -8.23 9.09 -14.39
CA ILE A 40 -8.90 8.99 -13.11
C ILE A 40 -9.53 10.35 -12.83
N SER A 41 -10.82 10.38 -12.53
CA SER A 41 -11.56 11.60 -12.19
C SER A 41 -10.80 12.41 -11.13
N GLU A 42 -10.81 13.74 -11.26
CA GLU A 42 -10.23 14.64 -10.24
C GLU A 42 -10.82 14.42 -8.84
N ASN A 43 -12.02 13.83 -8.75
CA ASN A 43 -12.65 13.42 -7.50
C ASN A 43 -12.99 11.94 -7.55
N LEU A 44 -12.40 11.17 -6.64
CA LEU A 44 -12.75 9.76 -6.46
C LEU A 44 -14.14 9.62 -5.85
N ILE A 45 -14.74 8.44 -6.04
CA ILE A 45 -16.01 8.09 -5.41
C ILE A 45 -15.77 7.85 -3.93
N ARG A 46 -16.47 8.61 -3.10
CA ARG A 46 -16.49 8.46 -1.66
C ARG A 46 -17.50 7.40 -1.26
N PRO A 47 -17.10 6.32 -0.56
CA PRO A 47 -18.06 5.43 0.06
C PRO A 47 -18.97 6.19 1.04
N PRO A 48 -20.22 5.78 1.23
CA PRO A 48 -21.13 6.40 2.20
C PRO A 48 -20.53 6.41 3.61
N TYR A 49 -20.64 7.52 4.32
CA TYR A 49 -20.27 7.59 5.74
C TYR A 49 -21.11 6.64 6.57
N LEU A 50 -20.50 6.07 7.61
CA LEU A 50 -21.18 5.17 8.52
C LEU A 50 -22.27 5.89 9.32
N LYS A 51 -23.30 5.12 9.63
CA LYS A 51 -24.41 5.52 10.50
C LYS A 51 -24.56 4.49 11.63
N GLN A 52 -25.17 4.88 12.72
CA GLN A 52 -25.52 3.95 13.79
C GLN A 52 -26.35 2.78 13.23
N GLY A 53 -26.01 1.56 13.63
CA GLY A 53 -26.62 0.35 13.13
C GLY A 53 -25.97 -0.25 11.87
N ASP A 54 -25.05 0.47 11.22
CA ASP A 54 -24.30 -0.07 10.09
C ASP A 54 -23.38 -1.22 10.53
N THR A 55 -23.08 -2.11 9.60
CA THR A 55 -22.25 -3.30 9.85
C THR A 55 -20.84 -3.12 9.30
N VAL A 56 -19.86 -3.40 10.14
CA VAL A 56 -18.43 -3.45 9.80
C VAL A 56 -17.96 -4.90 9.80
N ALA A 57 -17.27 -5.32 8.74
CA ALA A 57 -16.59 -6.60 8.71
C ALA A 57 -15.15 -6.44 9.22
N ILE A 58 -14.71 -7.33 10.10
CA ILE A 58 -13.29 -7.46 10.48
C ILE A 58 -12.75 -8.71 9.80
N VAL A 59 -11.72 -8.55 8.97
CA VAL A 59 -11.07 -9.62 8.20
C VAL A 59 -9.55 -9.55 8.30
N SER A 60 -8.87 -10.67 8.13
CA SER A 60 -7.39 -10.72 8.16
C SER A 60 -6.83 -11.14 6.80
N PRO A 61 -6.60 -10.19 5.86
CA PRO A 61 -6.15 -10.54 4.51
C PRO A 61 -4.66 -10.90 4.42
N ALA A 62 -3.89 -10.73 5.50
CA ALA A 62 -2.45 -10.87 5.54
C ALA A 62 -1.96 -11.80 6.68
N GLY A 63 -1.30 -11.25 7.69
CA GLY A 63 -0.70 -12.00 8.80
C GLY A 63 -1.73 -12.62 9.74
N ASN A 64 -1.36 -13.74 10.37
CA ASN A 64 -2.20 -14.44 11.35
C ASN A 64 -2.41 -13.61 12.64
N LEU A 65 -3.45 -13.95 13.39
CA LEU A 65 -3.82 -13.32 14.65
C LEU A 65 -3.39 -14.12 15.87
N ASN A 66 -2.26 -14.84 15.80
CA ASN A 66 -1.75 -15.64 16.90
C ASN A 66 -1.73 -14.85 18.21
N ASN A 67 -2.43 -15.37 19.23
CA ASN A 67 -2.54 -14.78 20.57
C ASN A 67 -3.10 -13.32 20.55
N LYS A 68 -3.85 -12.93 19.51
CA LYS A 68 -4.43 -11.59 19.35
C LYS A 68 -5.97 -11.57 19.46
N VAL A 69 -6.56 -12.59 20.07
CA VAL A 69 -8.02 -12.67 20.27
C VAL A 69 -8.52 -11.53 21.13
N ALA A 70 -7.77 -11.17 22.20
CA ALA A 70 -8.15 -10.09 23.11
C ALA A 70 -8.18 -8.73 22.41
N GLU A 71 -7.23 -8.44 21.51
CA GLU A 71 -7.21 -7.22 20.71
C GLU A 71 -8.39 -7.16 19.76
N ILE A 72 -8.77 -8.29 19.14
CA ILE A 72 -9.96 -8.34 18.26
C ILE A 72 -11.25 -8.16 19.09
N GLU A 73 -11.33 -8.69 20.29
CA GLU A 73 -12.44 -8.43 21.21
C GLU A 73 -12.54 -6.94 21.59
N GLN A 74 -11.40 -6.26 21.79
CA GLN A 74 -11.38 -4.81 22.02
C GLN A 74 -11.82 -4.05 20.76
N ALA A 75 -11.40 -4.48 19.58
CA ALA A 75 -11.86 -3.90 18.32
C ALA A 75 -13.39 -4.01 18.18
N ILE A 76 -13.97 -5.16 18.52
CA ILE A 76 -15.43 -5.35 18.54
C ILE A 76 -16.10 -4.41 19.55
N LYS A 77 -15.56 -4.33 20.79
CA LYS A 77 -16.09 -3.43 21.82
C LYS A 77 -16.03 -1.97 21.38
N LEU A 78 -14.94 -1.55 20.73
CA LEU A 78 -14.78 -0.21 20.20
C LEU A 78 -15.87 0.12 19.16
N LEU A 79 -16.05 -0.74 18.15
CA LEU A 79 -17.08 -0.55 17.11
C LEU A 79 -18.50 -0.55 17.71
N ASN A 80 -18.77 -1.44 18.66
CA ASN A 80 -20.05 -1.49 19.38
C ASN A 80 -20.29 -0.19 20.18
N SER A 81 -19.23 0.41 20.76
CA SER A 81 -19.33 1.71 21.45
C SER A 81 -19.70 2.88 20.51
N TRP A 82 -19.48 2.70 19.20
CA TRP A 82 -19.92 3.63 18.16
C TRP A 82 -21.32 3.29 17.63
N ASN A 83 -22.01 2.34 18.26
CA ASN A 83 -23.29 1.79 17.82
C ASN A 83 -23.24 1.15 16.42
N LEU A 84 -22.13 0.48 16.08
CA LEU A 84 -21.97 -0.28 14.86
C LEU A 84 -22.11 -1.78 15.16
N ASN A 85 -22.64 -2.53 14.20
CA ASN A 85 -22.65 -4.00 14.23
C ASN A 85 -21.33 -4.53 13.68
N VAL A 86 -20.89 -5.69 14.18
CA VAL A 86 -19.63 -6.31 13.75
C VAL A 86 -19.87 -7.72 13.26
N VAL A 87 -19.26 -8.07 12.13
CA VAL A 87 -19.14 -9.45 11.65
C VAL A 87 -17.67 -9.79 11.47
N LEU A 88 -17.29 -11.01 11.82
CA LEU A 88 -15.93 -11.50 11.61
C LEU A 88 -15.85 -12.33 10.35
N GLY A 89 -14.70 -12.30 9.67
CA GLY A 89 -14.37 -13.28 8.63
C GLY A 89 -14.43 -14.70 9.21
N GLU A 90 -14.88 -15.66 8.42
CA GLU A 90 -15.02 -17.06 8.87
C GLU A 90 -13.66 -17.68 9.22
N ASN A 91 -12.62 -17.25 8.51
CA ASN A 91 -11.26 -17.78 8.62
C ASN A 91 -10.32 -16.85 9.39
N ILE A 92 -10.83 -15.78 10.03
CA ILE A 92 -10.03 -14.70 10.62
C ILE A 92 -8.95 -15.19 11.60
N PHE A 93 -9.20 -16.30 12.33
CA PHE A 93 -8.28 -16.90 13.29
C PHE A 93 -7.52 -18.12 12.75
N ASN A 94 -7.69 -18.43 11.44
CA ASN A 94 -6.92 -19.50 10.83
C ASN A 94 -5.45 -19.13 10.73
N GLN A 95 -4.59 -20.16 10.67
CA GLN A 95 -3.16 -19.98 10.55
C GLN A 95 -2.56 -20.95 9.53
N ASN A 96 -1.76 -20.38 8.65
CA ASN A 96 -0.86 -21.12 7.76
C ASN A 96 0.52 -20.45 7.79
N ASN A 97 1.43 -20.93 8.64
CA ASN A 97 2.69 -20.29 8.96
C ASN A 97 2.46 -18.87 9.52
N GLU A 98 2.92 -17.83 8.82
CA GLU A 98 2.74 -16.41 9.18
C GLU A 98 1.43 -15.79 8.70
N PHE A 99 0.67 -16.50 7.83
CA PHE A 99 -0.56 -15.99 7.24
C PHE A 99 -1.80 -16.36 8.08
N ALA A 100 -2.85 -15.56 7.94
CA ALA A 100 -4.17 -15.84 8.51
C ALA A 100 -4.94 -16.87 7.65
N GLY A 101 -4.42 -18.11 7.59
CA GLY A 101 -4.93 -19.17 6.73
C GLY A 101 -4.27 -19.20 5.34
N THR A 102 -4.82 -20.01 4.45
CA THR A 102 -4.36 -20.12 3.05
C THR A 102 -4.70 -18.84 2.25
N ASP A 103 -4.13 -18.70 1.07
CA ASP A 103 -4.48 -17.59 0.17
C ASP A 103 -5.98 -17.62 -0.20
N GLU A 104 -6.55 -18.82 -0.36
CA GLU A 104 -7.97 -19.04 -0.68
C GLU A 104 -8.88 -18.62 0.48
N GLU A 105 -8.55 -18.98 1.71
CA GLU A 105 -9.33 -18.63 2.91
C GLU A 105 -9.32 -17.11 3.14
N ARG A 106 -8.16 -16.46 3.03
CA ARG A 106 -8.03 -15.00 3.18
C ARG A 106 -8.76 -14.24 2.08
N ALA A 107 -8.63 -14.72 0.82
CA ALA A 107 -9.36 -14.16 -0.32
C ALA A 107 -10.87 -14.34 -0.17
N ALA A 108 -11.35 -15.52 0.28
CA ALA A 108 -12.76 -15.79 0.46
C ALA A 108 -13.40 -14.88 1.51
N ASP A 109 -12.76 -14.67 2.66
CA ASP A 109 -13.24 -13.76 3.70
C ASP A 109 -13.32 -12.31 3.21
N PHE A 110 -12.28 -11.86 2.50
CA PHE A 110 -12.25 -10.49 1.96
C PHE A 110 -13.29 -10.33 0.85
N GLN A 111 -13.41 -11.31 -0.06
CA GLN A 111 -14.40 -11.30 -1.14
C GLN A 111 -15.83 -11.28 -0.60
N LYS A 112 -16.14 -12.11 0.41
CA LYS A 112 -17.44 -12.12 1.06
C LYS A 112 -17.80 -10.75 1.65
N ALA A 113 -16.83 -10.05 2.22
CA ALA A 113 -17.02 -8.69 2.74
C ALA A 113 -17.19 -7.66 1.62
N LEU A 114 -16.46 -7.77 0.51
CA LEU A 114 -16.64 -6.92 -0.69
C LEU A 114 -18.04 -7.10 -1.28
N ASP A 115 -18.51 -8.34 -1.39
CA ASP A 115 -19.76 -8.70 -2.09
C ASP A 115 -21.03 -8.38 -1.29
N ASN A 116 -20.95 -8.33 0.02
CA ASN A 116 -22.13 -8.15 0.87
C ASN A 116 -22.56 -6.67 0.94
N PRO A 117 -23.74 -6.30 0.37
CA PRO A 117 -24.20 -4.91 0.34
C PRO A 117 -24.57 -4.35 1.73
N ASN A 118 -24.75 -5.24 2.73
CA ASN A 118 -25.07 -4.83 4.11
C ASN A 118 -23.82 -4.40 4.88
N ILE A 119 -22.61 -4.81 4.45
CA ILE A 119 -21.35 -4.36 5.02
C ILE A 119 -21.04 -2.96 4.48
N LYS A 120 -20.78 -2.01 5.38
CA LYS A 120 -20.51 -0.60 5.06
C LYS A 120 -19.04 -0.21 5.23
N ALA A 121 -18.29 -1.03 5.98
CA ALA A 121 -16.84 -0.92 6.07
C ALA A 121 -16.20 -2.29 6.25
N ILE A 122 -14.98 -2.44 5.72
CA ILE A 122 -14.10 -3.59 5.93
C ILE A 122 -12.90 -3.06 6.73
N TRP A 123 -12.78 -3.49 7.98
CA TRP A 123 -11.65 -3.14 8.82
C TRP A 123 -10.66 -4.30 8.89
N CYS A 124 -9.48 -4.11 8.32
CA CYS A 124 -8.45 -5.13 8.36
C CYS A 124 -7.95 -5.33 9.78
N ALA A 125 -7.91 -6.58 10.23
CA ALA A 125 -7.51 -6.92 11.59
C ALA A 125 -6.01 -6.69 11.81
N ARG A 126 -5.21 -7.04 10.79
CA ARG A 126 -3.74 -7.00 10.81
C ARG A 126 -3.17 -6.85 9.40
N GLY A 127 -2.00 -6.19 9.31
CA GLY A 127 -1.09 -6.25 8.17
C GLY A 127 -0.10 -7.42 8.27
N GLY A 128 1.16 -7.15 8.09
CA GLY A 128 2.23 -8.16 8.05
C GLY A 128 2.64 -8.44 6.61
N TYR A 129 2.32 -9.62 6.08
CA TYR A 129 2.56 -9.97 4.67
C TYR A 129 1.46 -10.88 4.15
N GLY A 130 1.09 -10.70 2.88
CA GLY A 130 0.20 -11.64 2.19
C GLY A 130 -0.90 -11.03 1.34
N THR A 131 -1.22 -9.72 1.44
CA THR A 131 -2.26 -9.10 0.61
C THR A 131 -1.95 -9.18 -0.88
N VAL A 132 -0.70 -8.97 -1.28
CA VAL A 132 -0.29 -9.08 -2.70
C VAL A 132 -0.55 -10.47 -3.29
N ARG A 133 -0.59 -11.52 -2.47
CA ARG A 133 -0.84 -12.90 -2.90
C ARG A 133 -2.30 -13.17 -3.26
N ILE A 134 -3.20 -12.39 -2.67
CA ILE A 134 -4.65 -12.53 -2.87
C ILE A 134 -5.23 -11.44 -3.77
N LEU A 135 -4.49 -10.37 -4.02
CA LEU A 135 -4.98 -9.17 -4.71
C LEU A 135 -5.61 -9.47 -6.07
N ASP A 136 -4.96 -10.34 -6.86
CA ASP A 136 -5.44 -10.75 -8.19
C ASP A 136 -6.55 -11.83 -8.17
N LYS A 137 -6.89 -12.35 -6.98
CA LYS A 137 -8.00 -13.30 -6.78
C LYS A 137 -9.32 -12.60 -6.46
N LEU A 138 -9.27 -11.29 -6.14
CA LEU A 138 -10.44 -10.52 -5.72
C LEU A 138 -11.19 -9.94 -6.93
N ASP A 139 -12.51 -10.09 -6.92
CA ASP A 139 -13.43 -9.44 -7.84
C ASP A 139 -14.08 -8.22 -7.17
N TYR A 140 -13.86 -7.05 -7.75
CA TYR A 140 -14.37 -5.78 -7.21
C TYR A 140 -15.72 -5.35 -7.85
N THR A 141 -16.33 -6.18 -8.69
CA THR A 141 -17.58 -5.83 -9.40
C THR A 141 -18.68 -5.37 -8.44
N LYS A 142 -18.97 -6.18 -7.41
CA LYS A 142 -20.00 -5.81 -6.42
C LYS A 142 -19.58 -4.70 -5.46
N PHE A 143 -18.27 -4.54 -5.25
CA PHE A 143 -17.74 -3.38 -4.52
C PHE A 143 -18.05 -2.08 -5.27
N THR A 144 -17.92 -2.04 -6.59
CA THR A 144 -18.22 -0.84 -7.38
C THR A 144 -19.71 -0.52 -7.42
N GLU A 145 -20.59 -1.51 -7.28
CA GLU A 145 -22.04 -1.33 -7.13
C GLU A 145 -22.43 -0.83 -5.74
N HIS A 146 -21.73 -1.29 -4.71
CA HIS A 146 -21.99 -0.99 -3.31
C HIS A 146 -20.69 -0.59 -2.57
N PRO A 147 -20.11 0.60 -2.89
CA PRO A 147 -18.84 0.99 -2.32
C PRO A 147 -18.90 1.12 -0.80
N LYS A 148 -17.83 0.69 -0.15
CA LYS A 148 -17.67 0.67 1.30
C LYS A 148 -16.26 1.08 1.68
N TRP A 149 -16.08 1.56 2.90
CA TRP A 149 -14.76 1.91 3.39
C TRP A 149 -13.89 0.67 3.56
N VAL A 150 -12.66 0.71 3.07
CA VAL A 150 -11.62 -0.26 3.39
C VAL A 150 -10.59 0.43 4.25
N ILE A 151 -10.30 -0.16 5.42
CA ILE A 151 -9.55 0.47 6.49
C ILE A 151 -8.38 -0.43 6.89
N GLY A 152 -7.20 0.14 6.99
CA GLY A 152 -5.99 -0.54 7.41
C GLY A 152 -4.74 0.23 6.99
N TYR A 153 -3.56 -0.30 7.29
CA TYR A 153 -2.27 0.28 6.91
C TYR A 153 -1.23 -0.83 6.66
N SER A 154 0.04 -0.48 6.46
CA SER A 154 1.08 -1.48 6.25
C SER A 154 0.83 -2.30 4.98
N ASP A 155 0.78 -3.63 5.06
CA ASP A 155 0.50 -4.55 3.95
C ASP A 155 -0.82 -4.27 3.21
N ILE A 156 -1.79 -3.59 3.88
CA ILE A 156 -3.06 -3.18 3.27
C ILE A 156 -2.89 -2.09 2.21
N THR A 157 -1.74 -1.44 2.14
CA THR A 157 -1.38 -0.50 1.07
C THR A 157 -1.64 -1.09 -0.32
N ALA A 158 -1.42 -2.40 -0.52
CA ALA A 158 -1.69 -3.07 -1.79
C ALA A 158 -3.18 -2.99 -2.18
N ILE A 159 -4.07 -3.17 -1.22
CA ILE A 159 -5.52 -3.06 -1.43
C ILE A 159 -5.93 -1.59 -1.63
N HIS A 160 -5.35 -0.66 -0.86
CA HIS A 160 -5.61 0.78 -1.03
C HIS A 160 -5.27 1.24 -2.45
N ASN A 161 -4.14 0.83 -2.99
CA ASN A 161 -3.76 1.16 -4.36
C ASN A 161 -4.72 0.58 -5.40
N GLN A 162 -5.17 -0.67 -5.21
CA GLN A 162 -6.16 -1.28 -6.09
C GLN A 162 -7.48 -0.48 -6.06
N ILE A 163 -7.96 -0.11 -4.87
CA ILE A 163 -9.20 0.67 -4.68
C ILE A 163 -9.06 2.07 -5.29
N HIS A 164 -7.89 2.71 -5.11
CA HIS A 164 -7.61 4.00 -5.73
C HIS A 164 -7.67 3.92 -7.27
N ASN A 165 -7.06 2.89 -7.86
CA ASN A 165 -7.07 2.70 -9.32
C ASN A 165 -8.47 2.36 -9.87
N LEU A 166 -9.37 1.86 -9.02
CA LEU A 166 -10.79 1.69 -9.35
C LEU A 166 -11.59 2.99 -9.22
N GLY A 167 -10.99 4.07 -8.72
CA GLY A 167 -11.63 5.37 -8.57
C GLY A 167 -12.35 5.59 -7.24
N TYR A 168 -11.94 4.93 -6.16
CA TYR A 168 -12.58 5.04 -4.84
C TYR A 168 -11.62 5.49 -3.75
N GLU A 169 -12.18 6.18 -2.74
CA GLU A 169 -11.46 6.52 -1.51
C GLU A 169 -11.36 5.31 -0.57
N SER A 170 -10.28 5.28 0.24
CA SER A 170 -10.07 4.30 1.31
C SER A 170 -9.39 4.96 2.52
N ILE A 171 -9.19 4.25 3.63
CA ILE A 171 -8.66 4.87 4.85
C ILE A 171 -7.41 4.12 5.33
N HIS A 172 -6.26 4.79 5.28
CA HIS A 172 -5.07 4.39 6.02
C HIS A 172 -5.28 4.76 7.49
N ALA A 173 -5.36 3.77 8.37
CA ALA A 173 -5.56 3.96 9.79
C ALA A 173 -5.23 2.72 10.60
N ILE A 174 -5.27 2.83 11.92
CA ILE A 174 -5.09 1.72 12.86
C ILE A 174 -5.93 0.51 12.46
N MET A 175 -5.41 -0.68 12.76
CA MET A 175 -6.06 -1.97 12.55
C MET A 175 -6.54 -2.58 13.87
N GLY A 176 -7.32 -3.67 13.80
CA GLY A 176 -7.91 -4.30 14.97
C GLY A 176 -6.89 -4.64 16.07
N ILE A 177 -5.69 -5.11 15.69
CA ILE A 177 -4.62 -5.43 16.64
C ILE A 177 -3.80 -4.23 17.12
N SER A 178 -4.03 -3.04 16.58
CA SER A 178 -3.32 -1.82 16.99
C SER A 178 -3.87 -1.22 18.28
N LEU A 179 -4.99 -1.75 18.79
CA LEU A 179 -5.58 -1.29 20.04
C LEU A 179 -4.77 -1.85 21.22
N ASP A 180 -4.35 -0.97 22.12
CA ASP A 180 -3.68 -1.37 23.36
C ASP A 180 -4.70 -1.98 24.32
N ILE A 181 -4.59 -3.28 24.56
CA ILE A 181 -5.47 -4.02 25.49
C ILE A 181 -5.25 -3.64 26.97
N TYR A 182 -4.13 -3.01 27.27
CA TYR A 182 -3.76 -2.57 28.62
C TYR A 182 -4.10 -1.09 28.86
N CYS A 183 -4.50 -0.35 27.81
CA CYS A 183 -4.89 1.03 27.94
C CYS A 183 -6.33 1.15 28.46
N GLU A 184 -6.52 1.88 29.55
CA GLU A 184 -7.86 2.16 30.10
C GLU A 184 -8.71 3.00 29.12
N PHE A 185 -8.07 3.74 28.20
CA PHE A 185 -8.71 4.58 27.20
C PHE A 185 -8.18 4.35 25.78
N PRO A 186 -8.38 3.15 25.17
CA PRO A 186 -7.94 2.90 23.79
C PRO A 186 -8.68 3.77 22.76
N MET A 187 -9.63 4.58 23.22
CA MET A 187 -10.56 5.36 22.39
C MET A 187 -9.94 6.61 21.78
N GLU A 188 -8.91 7.19 22.43
CA GLU A 188 -8.31 8.45 21.93
C GLU A 188 -7.52 8.22 20.63
N ASN A 189 -6.77 7.11 20.55
CA ASN A 189 -6.02 6.74 19.35
C ASN A 189 -6.93 6.35 18.17
N ALA A 190 -8.18 5.97 18.45
CA ALA A 190 -9.18 5.64 17.45
C ALA A 190 -10.06 6.84 17.02
N ALA A 191 -9.94 7.98 17.71
CA ALA A 191 -10.77 9.16 17.41
C ALA A 191 -10.62 9.64 15.96
N PRO A 192 -9.42 9.73 15.36
CA PRO A 192 -9.29 10.12 13.95
C PRO A 192 -9.96 9.13 12.99
N LEU A 193 -9.91 7.81 13.28
CA LEU A 193 -10.61 6.80 12.49
C LEU A 193 -12.13 6.99 12.62
N LYS A 194 -12.64 7.20 13.85
CA LYS A 194 -14.07 7.47 14.07
C LYS A 194 -14.52 8.70 13.28
N ASP A 195 -13.77 9.78 13.38
CA ASP A 195 -14.07 11.02 12.68
C ASP A 195 -14.10 10.82 11.17
N ALA A 196 -13.14 10.08 10.60
CA ALA A 196 -13.08 9.76 9.19
C ALA A 196 -14.31 8.97 8.72
N VAL A 197 -14.66 7.87 9.40
CA VAL A 197 -15.75 6.99 8.95
C VAL A 197 -17.14 7.60 9.15
N PHE A 198 -17.30 8.52 10.11
CA PHE A 198 -18.55 9.25 10.35
C PHE A 198 -18.64 10.61 9.65
N GLY A 199 -17.62 10.97 8.85
CA GLY A 199 -17.68 12.12 7.95
C GLY A 199 -17.34 13.46 8.60
N LYS A 200 -16.66 13.46 9.75
CA LYS A 200 -16.05 14.69 10.22
C LYS A 200 -14.85 15.07 9.36
N GLN A 201 -14.68 16.34 9.13
CA GLN A 201 -13.51 16.84 8.43
C GLN A 201 -12.24 16.54 9.23
N LEU A 202 -11.28 15.89 8.57
CA LEU A 202 -9.95 15.71 9.14
C LEU A 202 -9.09 16.94 8.84
N ALA A 203 -8.45 17.46 9.87
CA ALA A 203 -7.49 18.54 9.79
C ALA A 203 -6.41 18.30 10.86
N TYR A 204 -5.17 18.29 10.45
CA TYR A 204 -4.04 18.02 11.32
C TYR A 204 -3.09 19.21 11.34
N THR A 205 -2.67 19.59 12.52
CA THR A 205 -1.57 20.50 12.75
C THR A 205 -0.41 19.68 13.30
N ILE A 206 0.76 19.84 12.69
CA ILE A 206 1.98 19.10 12.98
C ILE A 206 3.04 20.10 13.39
N GLU A 207 3.76 19.81 14.46
CA GLU A 207 4.92 20.60 14.86
C GLU A 207 5.94 20.65 13.71
N GLY A 208 6.55 21.79 13.51
CA GLY A 208 7.53 21.99 12.45
C GLY A 208 8.81 21.21 12.71
N SER A 209 9.50 20.87 11.64
CA SER A 209 10.82 20.23 11.67
C SER A 209 11.78 21.02 10.80
N VAL A 210 13.05 21.06 11.22
CA VAL A 210 14.13 21.72 10.44
C VAL A 210 14.45 20.95 9.15
N GLU A 211 14.07 19.70 9.07
CA GLU A 211 14.19 18.84 7.89
C GLU A 211 13.08 19.10 6.86
N ASN A 212 12.03 19.81 7.24
CA ASN A 212 10.95 20.12 6.32
C ASN A 212 11.43 20.94 5.12
N ARG A 213 10.91 20.62 3.94
CA ARG A 213 11.01 21.51 2.78
C ARG A 213 9.73 22.33 2.65
N PRO A 214 9.75 23.63 3.03
CA PRO A 214 8.53 24.43 3.09
C PRO A 214 7.85 24.61 1.74
N GLY A 215 6.53 24.81 1.77
CA GLY A 215 5.71 25.10 0.59
C GLY A 215 4.25 24.76 0.81
N ILE A 216 3.44 25.01 -0.22
CA ILE A 216 2.01 24.73 -0.23
C ILE A 216 1.69 23.84 -1.43
N ALA A 217 0.89 22.81 -1.21
CA ALA A 217 0.41 21.92 -2.25
C ALA A 217 -1.07 21.59 -2.07
N ASN A 218 -1.72 21.28 -3.19
CA ASN A 218 -3.10 20.79 -3.20
C ASN A 218 -3.19 19.62 -4.19
N GLY A 219 -3.75 18.50 -3.76
CA GLY A 219 -3.87 17.29 -4.58
C GLY A 219 -4.48 16.14 -3.81
N GLN A 220 -4.82 15.06 -4.52
CA GLN A 220 -5.26 13.83 -3.85
C GLN A 220 -4.11 13.23 -3.05
N LEU A 221 -4.39 12.78 -1.82
CA LEU A 221 -3.44 12.04 -1.01
C LEU A 221 -3.43 10.57 -1.44
N VAL A 222 -2.27 10.06 -1.81
CA VAL A 222 -2.06 8.66 -2.23
C VAL A 222 -0.82 8.09 -1.58
N GLY A 223 -0.67 6.78 -1.55
CA GLY A 223 0.55 6.17 -1.02
C GLY A 223 0.30 5.18 0.11
N GLY A 224 1.24 5.07 1.04
CA GLY A 224 1.25 4.15 2.17
C GLY A 224 2.64 3.61 2.47
N ASN A 225 2.75 2.32 2.78
CA ASN A 225 4.01 1.67 3.10
C ASN A 225 4.94 1.61 1.87
N LEU A 226 6.19 2.07 2.06
CA LEU A 226 7.19 2.19 0.99
C LEU A 226 7.52 0.84 0.34
N THR A 227 7.68 -0.20 1.14
CA THR A 227 7.93 -1.57 0.63
C THR A 227 6.81 -2.02 -0.30
N LEU A 228 5.56 -1.75 0.05
CA LEU A 228 4.41 -2.11 -0.77
C LEU A 228 4.31 -1.25 -2.04
N LEU A 229 4.56 0.05 -1.94
CA LEU A 229 4.63 0.92 -3.13
C LEU A 229 5.70 0.42 -4.12
N HIS A 230 6.89 0.08 -3.61
CA HIS A 230 7.97 -0.50 -4.40
C HIS A 230 7.59 -1.86 -5.01
N THR A 231 6.97 -2.75 -4.22
CA THR A 231 6.56 -4.09 -4.66
C THR A 231 5.57 -4.06 -5.82
N MET A 232 4.71 -3.04 -5.87
CA MET A 232 3.68 -2.92 -6.90
C MET A 232 4.14 -2.20 -8.18
N LEU A 233 5.39 -1.71 -8.25
CA LEU A 233 5.92 -1.08 -9.45
C LEU A 233 5.79 -1.98 -10.68
N GLY A 234 5.27 -1.43 -11.77
CA GLY A 234 5.08 -2.14 -13.03
C GLY A 234 3.90 -3.13 -13.03
N SER A 235 3.14 -3.24 -11.95
CA SER A 235 1.89 -4.00 -11.90
C SER A 235 0.68 -3.11 -12.20
N LYS A 236 -0.48 -3.73 -12.44
CA LYS A 236 -1.76 -2.99 -12.60
C LYS A 236 -2.22 -2.24 -11.33
N THR A 237 -1.60 -2.54 -10.18
CA THR A 237 -1.86 -1.89 -8.89
C THR A 237 -0.83 -0.83 -8.53
N SER A 238 0.12 -0.55 -9.42
CA SER A 238 0.97 0.66 -9.32
C SER A 238 0.10 1.90 -9.39
N ILE A 239 0.34 2.88 -8.51
CA ILE A 239 -0.41 4.14 -8.53
C ILE A 239 0.27 5.19 -9.39
N ASP A 240 -0.53 6.01 -10.04
CA ASP A 240 -0.07 7.25 -10.64
C ASP A 240 -0.06 8.36 -9.58
N THR A 241 1.08 9.00 -9.41
CA THR A 241 1.31 10.10 -8.45
C THR A 241 1.27 11.48 -9.09
N SER A 242 1.07 11.54 -10.41
CA SER A 242 1.02 12.81 -11.15
C SER A 242 -0.12 13.69 -10.65
N GLY A 243 0.21 14.93 -10.28
CA GLY A 243 -0.75 15.88 -9.71
C GLY A 243 -1.21 15.60 -8.28
N LYS A 244 -0.61 14.60 -7.59
CA LYS A 244 -1.04 14.12 -6.28
C LYS A 244 0.00 14.42 -5.20
N ILE A 245 -0.38 14.23 -3.94
CA ILE A 245 0.49 14.29 -2.76
C ILE A 245 0.77 12.86 -2.32
N LEU A 246 2.04 12.48 -2.27
CA LEU A 246 2.48 11.13 -1.94
C LEU A 246 2.75 11.01 -0.43
N PHE A 247 2.03 10.11 0.22
CA PHE A 247 2.29 9.68 1.59
C PHE A 247 3.19 8.44 1.59
N ILE A 248 4.22 8.45 2.44
CA ILE A 248 5.16 7.33 2.60
C ILE A 248 5.40 7.09 4.10
N GLU A 249 5.32 5.84 4.53
CA GLU A 249 5.76 5.37 5.84
C GLU A 249 6.52 4.05 5.68
N GLU A 250 7.36 3.64 6.66
CA GLU A 250 8.10 2.38 6.60
C GLU A 250 8.48 1.87 7.98
N VAL A 251 8.67 0.55 8.10
CA VAL A 251 9.08 -0.11 9.34
C VAL A 251 10.09 -1.22 9.12
N GLY A 252 11.13 -1.24 9.96
CA GLY A 252 12.01 -2.41 10.09
C GLY A 252 12.99 -2.61 8.93
N GLU A 253 13.23 -1.58 8.11
CA GLU A 253 14.15 -1.64 6.98
C GLU A 253 15.54 -1.06 7.30
N GLN A 254 16.53 -1.44 6.50
CA GLN A 254 17.87 -0.85 6.54
C GLN A 254 17.94 0.39 5.64
N ALA A 255 18.83 1.34 5.95
CA ALA A 255 18.99 2.58 5.19
C ALA A 255 19.14 2.36 3.68
N TYR A 256 20.00 1.42 3.27
CA TYR A 256 20.21 1.14 1.85
C TYR A 256 19.00 0.50 1.16
N HIS A 257 18.13 -0.21 1.91
CA HIS A 257 16.86 -0.71 1.38
C HIS A 257 15.91 0.46 1.09
N ILE A 258 15.81 1.40 2.04
CA ILE A 258 14.98 2.60 1.87
C ILE A 258 15.48 3.42 0.68
N ASP A 259 16.79 3.68 0.57
CA ASP A 259 17.36 4.37 -0.58
C ASP A 259 17.02 3.66 -1.89
N ARG A 260 17.26 2.33 -1.97
CA ARG A 260 16.98 1.55 -3.18
C ARG A 260 15.51 1.61 -3.58
N MET A 261 14.57 1.52 -2.63
CA MET A 261 13.15 1.63 -2.91
C MET A 261 12.77 3.02 -3.41
N LEU A 262 13.28 4.08 -2.77
CA LEU A 262 13.07 5.45 -3.22
C LEU A 262 13.67 5.71 -4.61
N GLN A 263 14.87 5.19 -4.90
CA GLN A 263 15.47 5.27 -6.24
C GLN A 263 14.61 4.52 -7.29
N SER A 264 14.01 3.40 -6.91
CA SER A 264 13.10 2.67 -7.79
C SER A 264 11.82 3.47 -8.08
N LEU A 265 11.22 4.08 -7.05
CA LEU A 265 10.07 4.99 -7.22
C LEU A 265 10.43 6.18 -8.11
N LYS A 266 11.61 6.79 -7.89
CA LYS A 266 12.12 7.89 -8.73
C LYS A 266 12.24 7.48 -10.19
N ARG A 267 12.88 6.35 -10.47
CA ARG A 267 13.06 5.80 -11.83
C ARG A 267 11.74 5.41 -12.50
N ALA A 268 10.72 5.11 -11.70
CA ALA A 268 9.36 4.84 -12.18
C ALA A 268 8.49 6.10 -12.36
N GLY A 269 9.07 7.30 -12.15
CA GLY A 269 8.39 8.58 -12.39
C GLY A 269 7.53 9.09 -11.24
N TYR A 270 7.55 8.45 -10.07
CA TYR A 270 6.68 8.83 -8.94
C TYR A 270 6.85 10.27 -8.47
N PHE A 271 8.02 10.87 -8.68
CA PHE A 271 8.30 12.23 -8.23
C PHE A 271 8.20 13.29 -9.32
N GLU A 272 8.12 12.91 -10.60
CA GLU A 272 8.22 13.84 -11.75
C GLU A 272 7.14 14.93 -11.74
N ASN A 273 5.89 14.56 -11.46
CA ASN A 273 4.75 15.48 -11.42
C ASN A 273 4.03 15.45 -10.07
N CYS A 274 4.68 14.93 -9.03
CA CYS A 274 4.16 14.93 -7.68
C CYS A 274 4.02 16.38 -7.17
N LYS A 275 2.98 16.65 -6.38
CA LYS A 275 2.71 17.98 -5.84
C LYS A 275 3.29 18.21 -4.45
N GLY A 276 3.59 17.15 -3.72
CA GLY A 276 4.14 17.19 -2.37
C GLY A 276 4.35 15.79 -1.82
N ILE A 277 5.15 15.70 -0.77
CA ILE A 277 5.37 14.45 -0.05
C ILE A 277 5.05 14.66 1.43
N VAL A 278 4.34 13.69 2.01
CA VAL A 278 4.13 13.55 3.44
C VAL A 278 4.86 12.29 3.89
N ILE A 279 5.89 12.45 4.71
CA ILE A 279 6.61 11.33 5.32
C ILE A 279 6.02 11.08 6.71
N GLY A 280 5.45 9.90 6.87
CA GLY A 280 5.02 9.36 8.14
C GLY A 280 6.18 8.80 8.96
N SER A 281 5.92 7.82 9.81
CA SER A 281 6.98 7.18 10.57
C SER A 281 7.89 6.33 9.67
N ILE A 282 9.21 6.53 9.80
CA ILE A 282 10.23 5.59 9.33
C ILE A 282 10.84 4.98 10.60
N SER A 283 10.30 3.84 11.02
CA SER A 283 10.53 3.36 12.38
C SER A 283 11.23 2.00 12.44
N LYS A 284 11.76 1.69 13.62
CA LYS A 284 12.41 0.39 13.92
C LYS A 284 13.45 0.00 12.86
N MET A 285 14.22 0.98 12.38
CA MET A 285 15.27 0.75 11.40
C MET A 285 16.25 -0.29 11.91
N ARG A 286 16.74 -1.12 11.00
CA ARG A 286 17.79 -2.12 11.28
C ARG A 286 19.16 -1.51 11.05
N GLY A 287 20.05 -1.61 12.04
CA GLY A 287 21.36 -0.96 12.03
C GLY A 287 21.28 0.48 12.54
N ASP A 288 22.45 1.14 12.57
CA ASP A 288 22.57 2.55 12.90
C ASP A 288 22.69 3.35 11.61
N ILE A 289 21.70 4.20 11.34
CA ILE A 289 21.68 4.97 10.08
C ILE A 289 22.88 5.91 9.94
N LEU A 290 23.37 6.48 11.03
CA LEU A 290 24.51 7.39 10.99
C LEU A 290 25.82 6.62 10.75
N GLU A 291 25.97 5.41 11.31
CA GLU A 291 27.13 4.54 11.04
C GLU A 291 27.06 3.94 9.63
N ASP A 292 25.89 3.42 9.24
CA ASP A 292 25.71 2.70 7.98
C ASP A 292 25.61 3.62 6.76
N TRP A 293 25.07 4.84 6.92
CA TRP A 293 24.79 5.78 5.83
C TRP A 293 25.50 7.13 5.94
N GLY A 294 25.92 7.52 7.15
CA GLY A 294 26.61 8.79 7.42
C GLY A 294 25.71 10.03 7.40
N LYS A 295 24.38 9.85 7.31
CA LYS A 295 23.37 10.92 7.29
C LYS A 295 22.08 10.44 7.92
N PRO A 296 21.26 11.34 8.52
CA PRO A 296 19.91 10.99 8.99
C PRO A 296 18.99 10.61 7.82
N ILE A 297 17.91 9.88 8.13
CA ILE A 297 16.99 9.35 7.13
C ILE A 297 16.31 10.46 6.32
N GLU A 298 16.01 11.58 6.95
CA GLU A 298 15.39 12.73 6.33
C GLU A 298 16.30 13.30 5.21
N GLN A 299 17.60 13.37 5.47
CA GLN A 299 18.57 13.84 4.48
C GLN A 299 18.72 12.84 3.33
N LEU A 300 18.64 11.53 3.60
CA LEU A 300 18.62 10.50 2.55
C LEU A 300 17.43 10.74 1.62
N ILE A 301 16.24 10.94 2.18
CA ILE A 301 15.01 11.18 1.41
C ILE A 301 15.14 12.48 0.60
N LEU A 302 15.59 13.56 1.23
CA LEU A 302 15.80 14.86 0.56
C LEU A 302 16.80 14.78 -0.59
N ASP A 303 17.88 13.99 -0.44
CA ASP A 303 18.86 13.79 -1.50
C ASP A 303 18.26 13.09 -2.73
N VAL A 304 17.32 12.14 -2.52
CA VAL A 304 16.62 11.46 -3.63
C VAL A 304 15.73 12.42 -4.40
N VAL A 305 15.05 13.33 -3.69
CA VAL A 305 14.06 14.26 -4.28
C VAL A 305 14.58 15.68 -4.45
N LYS A 306 15.91 15.89 -4.44
CA LYS A 306 16.53 17.22 -4.46
C LYS A 306 16.28 18.04 -5.72
N GLU A 307 16.02 17.37 -6.85
CA GLU A 307 15.79 18.01 -8.16
C GLU A 307 14.33 18.48 -8.37
N TYR A 308 13.45 18.18 -7.42
CA TYR A 308 12.03 18.56 -7.48
C TYR A 308 11.74 19.68 -6.45
N ASP A 309 10.82 20.59 -6.79
CA ASP A 309 10.53 21.78 -5.99
C ASP A 309 9.31 21.66 -5.07
N PHE A 310 8.67 20.50 -5.00
CA PHE A 310 7.49 20.31 -4.16
C PHE A 310 7.81 20.32 -2.65
N PRO A 311 6.84 20.68 -1.77
CA PRO A 311 7.03 20.62 -0.32
C PRO A 311 7.17 19.18 0.18
N VAL A 312 7.99 19.00 1.24
CA VAL A 312 8.16 17.73 1.96
C VAL A 312 7.91 17.95 3.43
N LEU A 313 6.87 17.31 3.95
CA LEU A 313 6.54 17.26 5.37
C LEU A 313 7.13 15.98 5.98
N PHE A 314 7.93 16.11 7.03
CA PHE A 314 8.43 15.00 7.83
C PHE A 314 7.63 14.85 9.13
N ASN A 315 7.77 13.68 9.74
CA ASN A 315 7.25 13.35 11.06
C ASN A 315 5.71 13.48 11.15
N PHE A 316 4.99 13.24 10.05
CA PHE A 316 3.54 13.14 10.14
C PHE A 316 3.17 11.90 10.98
N PRO A 317 2.33 12.02 12.01
CA PRO A 317 2.00 10.90 12.89
C PRO A 317 1.05 9.90 12.21
N ALA A 318 1.60 9.10 11.32
CA ALA A 318 0.93 7.96 10.67
C ALA A 318 1.98 6.91 10.26
N GLY A 319 1.62 5.64 10.41
CA GLY A 319 2.47 4.48 10.12
C GLY A 319 2.59 3.55 11.32
N HIS A 320 3.81 3.04 11.59
CA HIS A 320 4.05 2.02 12.62
C HIS A 320 4.50 2.62 13.97
N GLU A 321 3.79 3.64 14.39
CA GLU A 321 3.94 4.31 15.69
C GLU A 321 2.62 4.27 16.47
N GLU A 322 2.67 4.61 17.77
CA GLU A 322 1.48 4.64 18.61
C GLU A 322 0.46 5.67 18.15
N ASP A 323 0.91 6.90 17.79
CA ASP A 323 0.07 7.92 17.15
C ASP A 323 -0.01 7.64 15.64
N ASN A 324 -0.99 6.84 15.23
CA ASN A 324 -1.23 6.51 13.82
C ASN A 324 -2.56 7.10 13.37
N ARG A 325 -2.54 8.36 12.99
CA ARG A 325 -3.71 9.15 12.59
C ARG A 325 -4.28 8.69 11.26
N ALA A 326 -5.60 8.75 11.14
CA ALA A 326 -6.30 8.33 9.94
C ALA A 326 -6.04 9.28 8.76
N LEU A 327 -5.75 8.71 7.59
CA LEU A 327 -5.59 9.42 6.33
C LEU A 327 -6.59 8.87 5.31
N ILE A 328 -7.39 9.74 4.69
CA ILE A 328 -8.31 9.32 3.63
C ILE A 328 -7.57 9.37 2.30
N LEU A 329 -7.16 8.20 1.83
CA LEU A 329 -6.47 8.05 0.54
C LEU A 329 -7.44 8.27 -0.62
N GLY A 330 -6.98 9.01 -1.62
CA GLY A 330 -7.79 9.43 -2.77
C GLY A 330 -8.51 10.77 -2.55
N ARG A 331 -8.59 11.29 -1.31
CA ARG A 331 -9.20 12.58 -1.04
C ARG A 331 -8.23 13.72 -1.31
N THR A 332 -8.76 14.81 -1.86
CA THR A 332 -8.00 16.04 -2.03
C THR A 332 -7.66 16.64 -0.67
N VAL A 333 -6.40 16.98 -0.49
CA VAL A 333 -5.89 17.66 0.70
C VAL A 333 -5.20 18.96 0.33
N GLU A 334 -5.19 19.90 1.29
CA GLU A 334 -4.31 21.05 1.29
C GLU A 334 -3.19 20.79 2.27
N LEU A 335 -1.96 20.77 1.77
CA LEU A 335 -0.74 20.60 2.52
C LEU A 335 -0.03 21.95 2.61
N THR A 336 0.18 22.46 3.83
CA THR A 336 1.06 23.59 4.08
C THR A 336 2.22 23.12 4.94
N VAL A 337 3.42 23.25 4.43
CA VAL A 337 4.65 22.86 5.14
C VAL A 337 5.40 24.11 5.56
N GLY A 338 5.64 24.26 6.85
CA GLY A 338 6.42 25.33 7.45
C GLY A 338 7.50 24.81 8.37
N ASN A 339 8.40 25.72 8.79
CA ASN A 339 9.50 25.36 9.71
C ASN A 339 9.02 25.27 11.18
N ASN A 340 7.99 26.02 11.56
CA ASN A 340 7.45 26.03 12.92
C ASN A 340 6.22 25.16 13.06
N GLU A 341 5.37 25.18 12.06
CA GLU A 341 4.11 24.45 12.02
C GLU A 341 3.75 24.08 10.58
N SER A 342 3.16 22.92 10.43
CA SER A 342 2.63 22.43 9.15
C SER A 342 1.20 21.96 9.31
N THR A 343 0.41 22.01 8.23
CA THR A 343 -0.98 21.55 8.27
C THR A 343 -1.29 20.62 7.11
N LEU A 344 -2.13 19.62 7.38
CA LEU A 344 -2.74 18.73 6.38
C LEU A 344 -4.25 18.77 6.57
N VAL A 345 -4.97 19.37 5.62
CA VAL A 345 -6.43 19.58 5.72
C VAL A 345 -7.13 18.83 4.58
N PHE A 346 -8.00 17.90 4.94
CA PHE A 346 -8.81 17.15 3.98
C PHE A 346 -9.99 18.00 3.51
N LYS A 347 -10.19 18.05 2.20
CA LYS A 347 -11.35 18.78 1.62
C LYS A 347 -12.61 17.90 1.72
N ASN A 348 -13.75 18.54 1.93
CA ASN A 348 -15.06 17.87 2.00
C ASN A 348 -15.62 17.55 0.61
#